data_a98a95814e41705c2ae7fdb5ec258b73
#
_entry.id   a98a95814e41705c2ae7fdb5ec258b73
#
_cell.length_a   1.000
_cell.length_b   1.000
_cell.length_c   1.000
_cell.angle_alpha   90.00
_cell.angle_beta   90.00
_cell.angle_gamma   90.00
#
_symmetry.space_group_name_H-M   'P 1'
#
loop_
_entity.id
_entity.type
_entity.pdbx_description
1 polymer ?
#
loop_
_entity_poly.entity_id
_entity_poly.type
_entity_poly.pdbx_seq_one_letter_code
_entity_poly.pdbx_strand_id
1 'polypeptide(L)'
;RSADIEKKRKYVKLNLFSWLKKPHLGMLPIIQVGDKGFYDYGRKLSQEFDVKLVVHCTGYQLEQREFFLGFAGINQKLKNNQRMYSYNLLNKFKMLYWYSLQFILNPAYFNLALLDNFDGFLASFVRKDDFLHLYNYEPWNEKEIIKTLTEEYGWQNDISYGKNQWRMGD
;
A
#
# COMPACT_ATOMS: atom_id res chain seq x y z
N ARG A 1 11.38 13.93 -11.00
CA ARG A 1 10.74 14.91 -10.11
C ARG A 1 10.70 14.30 -8.73
N SER A 2 11.47 14.83 -7.79
CA SER A 2 11.35 14.44 -6.38
C SER A 2 9.92 14.73 -5.92
N ALA A 3 9.33 13.76 -5.22
CA ALA A 3 8.09 14.02 -4.49
C ALA A 3 8.35 15.20 -3.55
N ASP A 4 7.39 16.12 -3.43
CA ASP A 4 7.47 17.18 -2.45
C ASP A 4 7.33 16.57 -1.05
N ILE A 5 8.48 16.24 -0.47
CA ILE A 5 8.60 15.53 0.81
C ILE A 5 7.96 16.34 1.94
N GLU A 6 8.12 17.67 1.93
CA GLU A 6 7.55 18.53 2.96
C GLU A 6 6.02 18.54 2.90
N LYS A 7 5.47 18.61 1.69
CA LYS A 7 4.03 18.55 1.45
C LYS A 7 3.47 17.20 1.90
N LYS A 8 4.14 16.09 1.55
CA LYS A 8 3.72 14.74 1.97
C LYS A 8 3.82 14.57 3.48
N ARG A 9 4.91 15.01 4.10
CA ARG A 9 5.05 15.01 5.57
C ARG A 9 3.93 15.79 6.26
N LYS A 10 3.56 16.96 5.72
CA LYS A 10 2.43 17.75 6.23
C LYS A 10 1.12 16.96 6.14
N TYR A 11 0.85 16.28 5.03
CA TYR A 11 -0.38 15.51 4.84
C TYR A 11 -0.45 14.29 5.75
N VAL A 12 0.64 13.54 5.88
CA VAL A 12 0.73 12.43 6.82
C VAL A 12 0.45 12.90 8.25
N LYS A 13 1.05 14.04 8.65
CA LYS A 13 0.82 14.64 9.97
C LYS A 13 -0.65 15.02 10.18
N LEU A 14 -1.29 15.63 9.19
CA LEU A 14 -2.73 15.97 9.27
C LEU A 14 -3.60 14.73 9.40
N ASN A 15 -3.33 13.69 8.62
CA ASN A 15 -4.05 12.43 8.69
C ASN A 15 -3.86 11.73 10.04
N LEU A 16 -2.64 11.71 10.57
CA LEU A 16 -2.34 11.14 11.89
C LEU A 16 -3.10 11.88 13.01
N PHE A 17 -3.07 13.20 13.03
CA PHE A 17 -3.82 13.97 14.01
C PHE A 17 -5.33 13.80 13.89
N SER A 18 -5.83 13.65 12.67
CA SER A 18 -7.26 13.36 12.45
C SER A 18 -7.62 11.97 12.97
N TRP A 19 -6.76 10.98 12.70
CA TRP A 19 -6.93 9.62 13.18
C TRP A 19 -6.92 9.56 14.73
N LEU A 20 -6.00 10.28 15.38
CA LEU A 20 -5.90 10.32 16.84
C LEU A 20 -7.14 10.87 17.52
N LYS A 21 -7.96 11.69 16.85
CA LYS A 21 -9.23 12.18 17.41
C LYS A 21 -10.27 11.07 17.56
N LYS A 22 -10.27 10.10 16.65
CA LYS A 22 -11.15 8.93 16.67
C LYS A 22 -10.41 7.74 16.02
N PRO A 23 -9.55 7.05 16.77
CA PRO A 23 -8.75 5.97 16.24
C PRO A 23 -9.63 4.81 15.77
N HIS A 24 -9.33 4.33 14.54
CA HIS A 24 -9.99 3.15 13.98
C HIS A 24 -8.98 2.39 13.11
N LEU A 25 -8.82 1.09 13.34
CA LEU A 25 -7.82 0.28 12.63
C LEU A 25 -8.04 0.26 11.12
N GLY A 26 -9.29 0.24 10.66
CA GLY A 26 -9.62 0.30 9.24
C GLY A 26 -9.22 1.60 8.54
N MET A 27 -8.91 2.65 9.32
CA MET A 27 -8.46 3.95 8.80
C MET A 27 -6.94 4.12 8.78
N LEU A 28 -6.17 3.13 9.25
CA LEU A 28 -4.70 3.17 9.16
C LEU A 28 -4.18 3.44 7.74
N PRO A 29 -4.76 2.87 6.67
CA PRO A 29 -4.30 3.14 5.31
C PRO A 29 -4.31 4.62 4.91
N ILE A 30 -5.14 5.46 5.55
CA ILE A 30 -5.17 6.90 5.24
C ILE A 30 -3.88 7.61 5.67
N ILE A 31 -3.18 7.09 6.68
CA ILE A 31 -1.90 7.64 7.14
C ILE A 31 -0.82 7.36 6.09
N GLN A 32 -0.92 6.24 5.38
CA GLN A 32 0.03 5.76 4.37
C GLN A 32 -0.39 6.10 2.93
N VAL A 33 -1.35 6.98 2.73
CA VAL A 33 -1.85 7.34 1.38
C VAL A 33 -0.73 7.81 0.46
N GLY A 34 0.29 8.47 1.01
CA GLY A 34 1.47 8.88 0.25
C GLY A 34 2.16 7.77 -0.51
N ASP A 35 2.17 6.55 0.04
CA ASP A 35 2.83 5.40 -0.57
C ASP A 35 2.10 4.90 -1.81
N LYS A 36 0.79 5.06 -1.86
CA LYS A 36 0.00 4.64 -3.03
C LYS A 36 0.26 5.49 -4.28
N GLY A 37 0.85 6.66 -4.12
CA GLY A 37 1.27 7.53 -5.24
C GLY A 37 2.33 6.89 -6.15
N PHE A 38 3.09 5.90 -5.68
CA PHE A 38 4.09 5.23 -6.51
C PHE A 38 3.47 4.42 -7.66
N TYR A 39 2.26 3.90 -7.49
CA TYR A 39 1.54 3.21 -8.58
C TYR A 39 1.26 4.16 -9.74
N ASP A 40 0.75 5.36 -9.44
CA ASP A 40 0.48 6.35 -10.49
C ASP A 40 1.76 6.89 -11.09
N TYR A 41 2.80 7.03 -10.30
CA TYR A 41 4.12 7.41 -10.81
C TYR A 41 4.68 6.33 -11.73
N GLY A 42 4.56 5.06 -11.37
CA GLY A 42 4.94 3.93 -12.22
C GLY A 42 4.19 3.91 -13.56
N ARG A 43 2.86 4.15 -13.55
CA ARG A 43 2.05 4.27 -14.78
C ARG A 43 2.52 5.43 -15.66
N LYS A 44 2.81 6.56 -15.03
CA LYS A 44 3.29 7.75 -15.74
C LYS A 44 4.64 7.51 -16.40
N LEU A 45 5.58 6.91 -15.69
CA LEU A 45 6.89 6.55 -16.25
C LEU A 45 6.75 5.51 -17.37
N SER A 46 5.90 4.51 -17.18
CA SER A 46 5.61 3.50 -18.20
C SER A 46 5.12 4.13 -19.50
N GLN A 47 4.25 5.13 -19.42
CA GLN A 47 3.76 5.88 -20.58
C GLN A 47 4.83 6.80 -21.19
N GLU A 48 5.58 7.52 -20.35
CA GLU A 48 6.59 8.48 -20.78
C GLU A 48 7.76 7.81 -21.51
N PHE A 49 8.16 6.61 -21.06
CA PHE A 49 9.29 5.86 -21.60
C PHE A 49 8.89 4.67 -22.49
N ASP A 50 7.62 4.52 -22.84
CA ASP A 50 7.06 3.38 -23.57
C ASP A 50 7.46 2.01 -22.97
N VAL A 51 7.52 1.94 -21.64
CA VAL A 51 7.81 0.70 -20.91
C VAL A 51 6.57 -0.17 -20.89
N LYS A 52 6.66 -1.35 -21.49
CA LYS A 52 5.49 -2.27 -21.63
C LYS A 52 5.22 -3.12 -20.39
N LEU A 53 6.22 -3.28 -19.53
CA LEU A 53 6.12 -4.10 -18.34
C LEU A 53 6.70 -3.36 -17.12
N VAL A 54 5.89 -3.18 -16.10
CA VAL A 54 6.33 -2.70 -14.80
C VAL A 54 6.20 -3.84 -13.80
N VAL A 55 7.29 -4.19 -13.14
CA VAL A 55 7.35 -5.27 -12.16
C VAL A 55 7.43 -4.66 -10.77
N HIS A 56 6.48 -5.02 -9.92
CA HIS A 56 6.52 -4.73 -8.50
C HIS A 56 7.02 -5.97 -7.73
N CYS A 57 8.01 -5.77 -6.86
CA CYS A 57 8.51 -6.81 -5.96
C CYS A 57 7.56 -6.99 -4.76
N THR A 58 6.28 -7.17 -5.04
CA THR A 58 5.19 -7.42 -4.11
C THR A 58 4.38 -8.63 -4.57
N GLY A 59 3.42 -9.05 -3.78
CA GLY A 59 2.51 -10.13 -4.15
C GLY A 59 1.62 -10.53 -2.99
N TYR A 60 0.63 -11.39 -3.26
CA TYR A 60 -0.34 -11.84 -2.26
C TYR A 60 0.32 -12.53 -1.06
N GLN A 61 1.51 -13.12 -1.23
CA GLN A 61 2.24 -13.78 -0.15
C GLN A 61 2.81 -12.78 0.87
N LEU A 62 3.17 -11.57 0.42
CA LEU A 62 3.71 -10.51 1.25
C LEU A 62 2.61 -9.62 1.83
N GLU A 63 1.59 -9.32 1.04
CA GLU A 63 0.53 -8.37 1.39
C GLU A 63 -0.81 -9.08 1.68
N GLN A 64 -0.77 -10.29 2.26
CA GLN A 64 -1.96 -11.09 2.57
C GLN A 64 -2.97 -10.42 3.51
N ARG A 65 -2.58 -9.33 4.17
CA ARG A 65 -3.31 -8.78 5.30
C ARG A 65 -3.85 -7.38 5.02
N GLU A 66 -4.60 -7.24 3.94
CA GLU A 66 -5.43 -6.05 3.84
C GLU A 66 -6.62 -6.16 4.81
N PHE A 67 -6.32 -6.23 6.11
CA PHE A 67 -7.30 -6.38 7.19
C PHE A 67 -8.37 -5.29 7.16
N PHE A 68 -8.05 -4.13 6.62
CA PHE A 68 -9.00 -3.01 6.50
C PHE A 68 -10.15 -3.31 5.52
N LEU A 69 -9.97 -4.21 4.55
CA LEU A 69 -11.05 -4.62 3.64
C LEU A 69 -12.20 -5.30 4.41
N GLY A 70 -11.87 -6.03 5.47
CA GLY A 70 -12.85 -6.68 6.33
C GLY A 70 -13.82 -5.69 6.99
N PHE A 71 -13.35 -4.50 7.32
CA PHE A 71 -14.20 -3.44 7.88
C PHE A 71 -15.24 -2.93 6.87
N ALA A 72 -14.94 -2.99 5.58
CA ALA A 72 -15.89 -2.68 4.50
C ALA A 72 -16.79 -3.88 4.11
N GLY A 73 -16.72 -5.00 4.86
CA GLY A 73 -17.46 -6.22 4.55
C GLY A 73 -16.96 -6.91 3.27
N ILE A 74 -15.68 -6.76 2.95
CA ILE A 74 -15.04 -7.41 1.80
C ILE A 74 -14.20 -8.55 2.32
N ASN A 75 -14.63 -9.78 2.04
CA ASN A 75 -13.89 -10.99 2.34
C ASN A 75 -13.23 -11.48 1.05
N GLN A 76 -12.09 -10.91 0.71
CA GLN A 76 -11.35 -11.29 -0.48
C GLN A 76 -10.29 -12.33 -0.10
N LYS A 77 -10.55 -13.58 -0.42
CA LYS A 77 -9.50 -14.59 -0.45
C LYS A 77 -8.72 -14.38 -1.76
N LEU A 78 -7.54 -13.81 -1.67
CA LEU A 78 -6.64 -13.68 -2.80
C LEU A 78 -6.24 -15.08 -3.28
N LYS A 79 -6.62 -15.41 -4.51
CA LYS A 79 -6.16 -16.62 -5.19
C LYS A 79 -4.86 -16.30 -5.93
N ASN A 80 -3.99 -17.32 -6.10
CA ASN A 80 -2.64 -17.21 -6.65
C ASN A 80 -2.47 -16.42 -7.96
N ASN A 81 -3.52 -16.18 -8.72
CA ASN A 81 -3.47 -15.49 -10.02
C ASN A 81 -4.34 -14.23 -10.06
N GLN A 82 -4.82 -13.74 -8.93
CA GLN A 82 -5.62 -12.51 -8.93
C GLN A 82 -4.73 -11.29 -8.78
N ARG A 83 -5.00 -10.27 -9.59
CA ARG A 83 -4.38 -8.95 -9.43
C ARG A 83 -4.76 -8.40 -8.06
N MET A 84 -3.77 -7.94 -7.32
CA MET A 84 -3.88 -7.61 -5.91
C MET A 84 -4.94 -6.54 -5.61
N TYR A 85 -5.07 -5.55 -6.48
CA TYR A 85 -6.00 -4.42 -6.32
C TYR A 85 -7.14 -4.42 -7.33
N SER A 86 -7.47 -5.59 -7.91
CA SER A 86 -8.55 -5.71 -8.89
C SER A 86 -9.87 -6.01 -8.19
N TYR A 87 -10.56 -4.95 -7.77
CA TYR A 87 -11.87 -5.07 -7.13
C TYR A 87 -13.00 -4.99 -8.16
N ASN A 88 -14.02 -5.81 -7.98
CA ASN A 88 -15.27 -5.67 -8.72
C ASN A 88 -16.01 -4.38 -8.30
N LEU A 89 -16.96 -3.94 -9.12
CA LEU A 89 -17.71 -2.70 -8.88
C LEU A 89 -18.39 -2.69 -7.50
N LEU A 90 -18.97 -3.80 -7.08
CA LEU A 90 -19.62 -3.91 -5.77
C LEU A 90 -18.66 -3.65 -4.62
N ASN A 91 -17.45 -4.24 -4.68
CA ASN A 91 -16.43 -4.03 -3.66
C ASN A 91 -15.90 -2.60 -3.66
N LYS A 92 -15.77 -1.96 -4.84
CA LYS A 92 -15.42 -0.54 -4.94
C LYS A 92 -16.46 0.34 -4.27
N PHE A 93 -17.75 0.05 -4.48
CA PHE A 93 -18.83 0.78 -3.80
C PHE A 93 -18.85 0.54 -2.29
N LYS A 94 -18.61 -0.69 -1.81
CA LYS A 94 -18.49 -0.98 -0.38
C LYS A 94 -17.35 -0.18 0.26
N MET A 95 -16.19 -0.12 -0.39
CA MET A 95 -15.05 0.67 0.08
C MET A 95 -15.38 2.16 0.13
N LEU A 96 -15.95 2.70 -0.96
CA LEU A 96 -16.33 4.10 -1.03
C LEU A 96 -17.34 4.45 0.08
N TYR A 97 -18.38 3.64 0.24
CA TYR A 97 -19.38 3.82 1.29
C TYR A 97 -18.75 3.79 2.68
N TRP A 98 -17.93 2.80 2.96
CA TRP A 98 -17.31 2.65 4.28
C TRP A 98 -16.39 3.82 4.61
N TYR A 99 -15.53 4.25 3.67
CA TYR A 99 -14.66 5.41 3.88
C TYR A 99 -15.47 6.70 4.04
N SER A 100 -16.48 6.92 3.22
CA SER A 100 -17.37 8.08 3.34
C SER A 100 -18.02 8.15 4.73
N LEU A 101 -18.47 7.01 5.25
CA LEU A 101 -19.03 6.93 6.60
C LEU A 101 -17.97 7.31 7.66
N GLN A 102 -16.72 6.84 7.52
CA GLN A 102 -15.66 7.20 8.46
C GLN A 102 -15.33 8.71 8.43
N PHE A 103 -15.39 9.36 7.27
CA PHE A 103 -15.22 10.81 7.15
C PHE A 103 -16.36 11.57 7.83
N ILE A 104 -17.60 11.11 7.69
CA ILE A 104 -18.76 11.69 8.41
C ILE A 104 -18.61 11.52 9.90
N LEU A 105 -18.21 10.33 10.36
CA LEU A 105 -18.05 10.02 11.79
C LEU A 105 -16.87 10.74 12.44
N ASN A 106 -15.87 11.14 11.66
CA ASN A 106 -14.72 11.92 12.11
C ASN A 106 -14.43 13.07 11.13
N PRO A 107 -15.13 14.21 11.27
CA PRO A 107 -14.97 15.35 10.36
C PRO A 107 -13.56 15.95 10.30
N ALA A 108 -12.67 15.58 11.23
CA ALA A 108 -11.28 16.02 11.18
C ALA A 108 -10.53 15.55 9.93
N TYR A 109 -11.02 14.53 9.23
CA TYR A 109 -10.48 14.11 7.94
C TYR A 109 -10.78 15.09 6.80
N PHE A 110 -11.73 16.01 6.95
CA PHE A 110 -11.96 17.10 6.01
C PHE A 110 -10.91 18.21 6.22
N ASN A 111 -9.69 17.95 5.77
CA ASN A 111 -8.54 18.84 5.90
C ASN A 111 -7.78 18.97 4.58
N LEU A 112 -6.66 19.67 4.58
CA LEU A 112 -5.85 19.92 3.36
C LEU A 112 -5.31 18.64 2.69
N ALA A 113 -5.27 17.50 3.39
CA ALA A 113 -4.86 16.22 2.82
C ALA A 113 -6.01 15.51 2.07
N LEU A 114 -7.23 16.05 2.08
CA LEU A 114 -8.41 15.39 1.50
C LEU A 114 -8.22 15.00 0.02
N LEU A 115 -7.67 15.90 -0.78
CA LEU A 115 -7.45 15.64 -2.20
C LEU A 115 -6.38 14.55 -2.42
N ASP A 116 -5.33 14.56 -1.61
CA ASP A 116 -4.29 13.53 -1.63
C ASP A 116 -4.84 12.16 -1.19
N ASN A 117 -5.71 12.17 -0.17
CA ASN A 117 -6.41 10.97 0.29
C ASN A 117 -7.33 10.39 -0.78
N PHE A 118 -8.06 11.26 -1.47
CA PHE A 118 -8.95 10.84 -2.55
C PHE A 118 -8.17 10.30 -3.75
N ASP A 119 -7.08 10.94 -4.14
CA ASP A 119 -6.21 10.46 -5.21
C ASP A 119 -5.57 9.10 -4.87
N GLY A 120 -5.11 8.93 -3.63
CA GLY A 120 -4.63 7.64 -3.12
C GLY A 120 -5.72 6.55 -3.12
N PHE A 121 -6.96 6.90 -2.80
CA PHE A 121 -8.09 5.98 -2.91
C PHE A 121 -8.33 5.55 -4.36
N LEU A 122 -8.33 6.49 -5.30
CA LEU A 122 -8.49 6.19 -6.73
C LEU A 122 -7.33 5.31 -7.24
N ALA A 123 -6.10 5.62 -6.85
CA ALA A 123 -4.91 4.86 -7.23
C ALA A 123 -4.96 3.41 -6.75
N SER A 124 -5.50 3.18 -5.55
CA SER A 124 -5.52 1.86 -4.90
C SER A 124 -6.72 1.00 -5.28
N PHE A 125 -7.90 1.60 -5.45
CA PHE A 125 -9.15 0.82 -5.52
C PHE A 125 -9.92 0.98 -6.81
N VAL A 126 -9.66 2.03 -7.58
CA VAL A 126 -10.44 2.34 -8.79
C VAL A 126 -9.64 2.13 -10.06
N ARG A 127 -8.40 2.62 -10.10
CA ARG A 127 -7.56 2.51 -11.29
C ARG A 127 -7.17 1.06 -11.54
N LYS A 128 -7.02 0.72 -12.81
CA LYS A 128 -6.66 -0.65 -13.21
C LYS A 128 -5.24 -0.97 -12.76
N ASP A 129 -5.08 -2.15 -12.19
CA ASP A 129 -3.77 -2.70 -11.84
C ASP A 129 -3.18 -3.39 -13.08
N ASP A 130 -2.22 -2.72 -13.72
CA ASP A 130 -1.54 -3.20 -14.93
C ASP A 130 -0.13 -3.73 -14.63
N PHE A 131 0.24 -3.80 -13.36
CA PHE A 131 1.56 -4.22 -12.93
C PHE A 131 1.67 -5.74 -12.79
N LEU A 132 2.87 -6.25 -13.02
CA LEU A 132 3.21 -7.62 -12.64
C LEU A 132 3.73 -7.61 -11.21
N HIS A 133 3.06 -8.36 -10.34
CA HIS A 133 3.49 -8.56 -8.97
C HIS A 133 4.34 -9.83 -8.90
N LEU A 134 5.65 -9.67 -8.69
CA LEU A 134 6.64 -10.75 -8.82
C LEU A 134 6.29 -11.96 -7.96
N TYR A 135 5.94 -11.74 -6.70
CA TYR A 135 5.66 -12.81 -5.76
C TYR A 135 4.28 -13.46 -5.89
N ASN A 136 3.54 -13.12 -6.94
CA ASN A 136 2.42 -13.95 -7.37
C ASN A 136 2.86 -15.16 -8.21
N TYR A 137 4.08 -15.10 -8.75
CA TYR A 137 4.66 -16.11 -9.64
C TYR A 137 5.84 -16.82 -9.00
N GLU A 138 6.68 -16.09 -8.30
CA GLU A 138 7.84 -16.61 -7.57
C GLU A 138 7.54 -16.71 -6.08
N PRO A 139 7.67 -17.89 -5.46
CA PRO A 139 7.41 -18.06 -4.04
C PRO A 139 8.37 -17.23 -3.18
N TRP A 140 7.83 -16.51 -2.20
CA TRP A 140 8.64 -15.83 -1.21
C TRP A 140 9.21 -16.84 -0.22
N ASN A 141 10.51 -17.15 -0.34
CA ASN A 141 11.24 -18.00 0.60
C ASN A 141 12.25 -17.16 1.40
N GLU A 142 11.82 -16.67 2.55
CA GLU A 142 12.62 -15.79 3.40
C GLU A 142 13.97 -16.41 3.80
N LYS A 143 13.98 -17.72 4.13
CA LYS A 143 15.20 -18.40 4.57
C LYS A 143 16.25 -18.48 3.44
N GLU A 144 15.80 -18.78 2.24
CA GLU A 144 16.65 -18.85 1.05
C GLU A 144 17.18 -17.48 0.65
N ILE A 145 16.32 -16.48 0.70
CA ILE A 145 16.71 -15.07 0.43
C ILE A 145 17.79 -14.63 1.42
N ILE A 146 17.61 -14.85 2.73
CA ILE A 146 18.60 -14.47 3.74
C ILE A 146 19.89 -15.22 3.51
N LYS A 147 19.82 -16.52 3.22
CA LYS A 147 21.01 -17.34 2.93
C LYS A 147 21.78 -16.77 1.74
N THR A 148 21.11 -16.55 0.61
CA THR A 148 21.71 -15.99 -0.60
C THR A 148 22.34 -14.62 -0.34
N LEU A 149 21.61 -13.72 0.32
CA LEU A 149 22.11 -12.38 0.64
C LEU A 149 23.38 -12.46 1.52
N THR A 150 23.38 -13.36 2.50
CA THR A 150 24.52 -13.50 3.42
C THR A 150 25.73 -14.18 2.75
N GLU A 151 25.51 -15.30 2.05
CA GLU A 151 26.58 -16.12 1.51
C GLU A 151 27.17 -15.56 0.21
N GLU A 152 26.32 -15.03 -0.69
CA GLU A 152 26.75 -14.58 -2.01
C GLU A 152 27.02 -13.08 -2.08
N TYR A 153 26.25 -12.27 -1.32
CA TYR A 153 26.36 -10.80 -1.37
C TYR A 153 26.99 -10.18 -0.13
N GLY A 154 27.38 -11.00 0.87
CA GLY A 154 28.02 -10.51 2.09
C GLY A 154 27.13 -9.61 2.95
N TRP A 155 25.81 -9.72 2.82
CA TRP A 155 24.89 -8.92 3.62
C TRP A 155 25.01 -9.25 5.11
N GLN A 156 25.06 -8.22 5.93
CA GLN A 156 25.15 -8.34 7.37
C GLN A 156 23.95 -7.70 8.02
N ASN A 157 23.32 -8.43 8.93
CA ASN A 157 22.26 -7.89 9.75
C ASN A 157 22.84 -7.06 10.91
N ASP A 158 22.20 -5.96 11.27
CA ASP A 158 22.55 -5.22 12.47
C ASP A 158 22.17 -6.04 13.72
N ILE A 159 23.20 -6.54 14.40
CA ILE A 159 23.07 -7.41 15.57
C ILE A 159 22.43 -6.70 16.77
N SER A 160 22.46 -5.36 16.79
CA SER A 160 21.90 -4.56 17.89
C SER A 160 20.39 -4.73 18.07
N TYR A 161 19.70 -5.19 17.03
CA TYR A 161 18.24 -5.34 17.02
C TYR A 161 17.73 -6.79 17.17
N GLY A 162 18.62 -7.78 17.35
CA GLY A 162 18.26 -9.20 17.57
C GLY A 162 18.32 -10.08 16.31
N LYS A 163 18.33 -11.39 16.53
CA LYS A 163 18.72 -12.41 15.54
C LYS A 163 17.84 -12.56 14.28
N ASN A 164 16.78 -11.83 14.05
CA ASN A 164 15.90 -12.03 12.89
C ASN A 164 15.23 -10.74 12.41
N GLN A 165 15.91 -9.61 12.50
CA GLN A 165 15.27 -8.32 12.23
C GLN A 165 15.70 -7.67 10.90
N TRP A 166 15.87 -8.48 9.86
CA TRP A 166 16.08 -7.97 8.52
C TRP A 166 14.88 -7.17 7.97
N ARG A 167 13.73 -7.28 8.63
CA ARG A 167 12.50 -6.51 8.33
C ARG A 167 12.42 -5.17 9.05
N MET A 168 13.46 -4.75 9.76
CA MET A 168 13.45 -3.47 10.43
C MET A 168 13.76 -2.35 9.45
N GLY A 169 12.74 -1.75 8.98
CA GLY A 169 12.75 -0.63 8.05
C GLY A 169 11.35 -0.35 7.48
N ASP A 170 10.38 -1.16 7.86
CA ASP A 170 8.98 -0.98 7.52
C ASP A 170 8.21 -0.22 8.60
#